data_c32643e01c25120ff1acaac97ce8157c
#
_entry.id   c32643e01c25120ff1acaac97ce8157c
#
_cell.length_a   1.000
_cell.length_b   1.000
_cell.length_c   1.000
_cell.angle_alpha   90.00
_cell.angle_beta   90.00
_cell.angle_gamma   90.00
#
_symmetry.space_group_name_H-M   'P 1'
#
loop_
_entity.id
_entity.type
_entity.pdbx_description
1 polymer ?
#
loop_
_entity_poly.entity_id
_entity_poly.type
_entity_poly.pdbx_seq_one_letter_code
_entity_poly.pdbx_strand_id
1 'polypeptide(L)'
;YTGQALGGFGATLASHTSWQFTFHTFGIVGMVYSIILILFLREKKTYTIDASEKKSLKVELSSAMKGLSMLFSNIAFWVILFYFSAPSLPGWATKNWLPTLFSESLHMDMAQAGPLSPMTMALASLVGVLFGGYISDRWVQKHIKGRIYTGVIGLALTLPALFFIGYGSGLVMIVTGAIMFGLGFGIFDVNNMPILCQFVPSRYRATGYGLLNLAG
;
A
#
# COMPACT_ATOMS: atom_id res chain seq x y z
N TYR A 1 -0.83 -0.24 6.53
CA TYR A 1 0.30 -0.01 7.47
C TYR A 1 0.12 -0.74 8.80
N THR A 2 -1.10 -0.79 9.38
CA THR A 2 -1.37 -1.54 10.62
C THR A 2 -1.07 -3.03 10.48
N GLY A 3 -1.39 -3.65 9.34
CA GLY A 3 -1.09 -5.05 9.06
C GLY A 3 0.41 -5.34 9.04
N GLN A 4 1.24 -4.42 8.54
CA GLN A 4 2.70 -4.56 8.56
C GLN A 4 3.27 -4.47 9.97
N ALA A 5 2.74 -3.55 10.80
CA ALA A 5 3.12 -3.46 12.20
C ALA A 5 2.76 -4.74 12.97
N LEU A 6 1.54 -5.28 12.75
CA LEU A 6 1.11 -6.56 13.35
C LEU A 6 1.97 -7.73 12.87
N GLY A 7 2.41 -7.73 11.61
CA GLY A 7 3.36 -8.72 11.08
C GLY A 7 4.69 -8.70 11.81
N GLY A 8 5.19 -7.50 12.15
CA GLY A 8 6.40 -7.34 12.97
C GLY A 8 6.24 -7.96 14.39
N PHE A 9 5.11 -7.73 15.04
CA PHE A 9 4.80 -8.40 16.32
C PHE A 9 4.70 -9.93 16.17
N GLY A 10 4.21 -10.40 15.01
CA GLY A 10 4.19 -11.83 14.69
C GLY A 10 5.59 -12.44 14.65
N ALA A 11 6.59 -11.73 14.14
CA ALA A 11 7.97 -12.18 14.14
C ALA A 11 8.53 -12.33 15.58
N THR A 12 8.22 -11.37 16.46
CA THR A 12 8.59 -11.45 17.88
C THR A 12 7.90 -12.63 18.57
N LEU A 13 6.62 -12.85 18.30
CA LEU A 13 5.89 -13.97 18.88
C LEU A 13 6.47 -15.31 18.40
N ALA A 14 6.83 -15.41 17.12
CA ALA A 14 7.42 -16.59 16.53
C ALA A 14 8.81 -16.92 17.13
N SER A 15 9.61 -15.90 17.44
CA SER A 15 10.95 -16.09 18.06
C SER A 15 10.89 -16.61 19.48
N HIS A 16 9.83 -16.25 20.24
CA HIS A 16 9.65 -16.71 21.64
C HIS A 16 8.87 -18.02 21.77
N THR A 17 8.13 -18.43 20.74
CA THR A 17 7.28 -19.64 20.78
C THR A 17 7.59 -20.57 19.61
N SER A 18 6.80 -20.46 18.55
CA SER A 18 7.02 -21.14 17.27
C SER A 18 6.24 -20.42 16.16
N TRP A 19 6.68 -20.60 14.92
CA TRP A 19 5.98 -20.02 13.78
C TRP A 19 4.56 -20.59 13.64
N GLN A 20 4.35 -21.88 13.96
CA GLN A 20 3.03 -22.51 13.92
C GLN A 20 2.07 -21.85 14.94
N PHE A 21 2.52 -21.62 16.16
CA PHE A 21 1.73 -20.96 17.20
C PHE A 21 1.31 -19.55 16.78
N THR A 22 2.21 -18.82 16.14
CA THR A 22 1.93 -17.48 15.61
C THR A 22 0.83 -17.51 14.57
N PHE A 23 0.91 -18.43 13.59
CA PHE A 23 -0.13 -18.56 12.56
C PHE A 23 -1.49 -18.98 13.14
N HIS A 24 -1.51 -19.92 14.09
CA HIS A 24 -2.74 -20.31 14.80
C HIS A 24 -3.37 -19.14 15.54
N THR A 25 -2.56 -18.37 16.27
CA THR A 25 -3.04 -17.20 17.03
C THR A 25 -3.65 -16.15 16.10
N PHE A 26 -2.97 -15.76 15.02
CA PHE A 26 -3.51 -14.81 14.06
C PHE A 26 -4.73 -15.36 13.32
N GLY A 27 -4.77 -16.66 13.04
CA GLY A 27 -5.94 -17.33 12.45
C GLY A 27 -7.16 -17.24 13.34
N ILE A 28 -7.00 -17.53 14.66
CA ILE A 28 -8.10 -17.43 15.63
C ILE A 28 -8.58 -15.98 15.76
N VAL A 29 -7.65 -15.03 15.89
CA VAL A 29 -8.00 -13.59 15.94
C VAL A 29 -8.75 -13.16 14.69
N GLY A 30 -8.32 -13.61 13.50
CA GLY A 30 -8.99 -13.35 12.23
C GLY A 30 -10.41 -13.93 12.17
N MET A 31 -10.61 -15.16 12.67
CA MET A 31 -11.95 -15.77 12.75
C MET A 31 -12.87 -14.99 13.69
N VAL A 32 -12.40 -14.64 14.89
CA VAL A 32 -13.18 -13.85 15.85
C VAL A 32 -13.55 -12.48 15.24
N TYR A 33 -12.58 -11.81 14.61
CA TYR A 33 -12.82 -10.54 13.93
C TYR A 33 -13.84 -10.65 12.80
N SER A 34 -13.79 -11.74 12.02
CA SER A 34 -14.78 -12.00 10.96
C SER A 34 -16.21 -12.18 11.51
N ILE A 35 -16.36 -12.87 12.65
CA ILE A 35 -17.65 -13.01 13.34
C ILE A 35 -18.17 -11.63 13.79
N ILE A 36 -17.30 -10.82 14.38
CA ILE A 36 -17.65 -9.44 14.78
C ILE A 36 -18.12 -8.64 13.56
N LEU A 37 -17.40 -8.72 12.43
CA LEU A 37 -17.81 -8.01 11.22
C LEU A 37 -19.18 -8.48 10.71
N ILE A 38 -19.45 -9.77 10.67
CA ILE A 38 -20.75 -10.32 10.24
C ILE A 38 -21.89 -9.81 11.12
N LEU A 39 -21.67 -9.72 12.43
CA LEU A 39 -22.68 -9.27 13.38
C LEU A 39 -22.95 -7.75 13.32
N PHE A 40 -21.91 -6.95 13.11
CA PHE A 40 -21.99 -5.49 13.19
C PHE A 40 -22.08 -4.79 11.83
N LEU A 41 -21.57 -5.42 10.73
CA LEU A 41 -21.66 -4.82 9.42
C LEU A 41 -23.05 -5.05 8.84
N ARG A 42 -23.89 -4.03 8.90
CA ARG A 42 -25.17 -4.00 8.19
C ARG A 42 -24.98 -3.24 6.89
N GLU A 43 -25.09 -3.95 5.77
CA GLU A 43 -25.19 -3.27 4.47
C GLU A 43 -26.47 -2.44 4.42
N LYS A 44 -26.31 -1.12 4.24
CA LYS A 44 -27.43 -0.31 3.77
C LYS A 44 -27.80 -0.80 2.37
N LYS A 45 -28.97 -1.37 2.18
CA LYS A 45 -29.55 -1.66 0.86
C LYS A 45 -29.77 -0.34 0.10
N THR A 46 -28.69 0.26 -0.40
CA THR A 46 -28.76 1.53 -1.17
C THR A 46 -28.90 1.25 -2.68
N TYR A 47 -28.76 0.02 -3.09
CA TYR A 47 -29.07 -0.42 -4.45
C TYR A 47 -30.11 -1.51 -4.39
N THR A 48 -31.34 -1.21 -4.72
CA THR A 48 -32.26 -2.17 -5.32
C THR A 48 -31.66 -2.55 -6.66
N ILE A 49 -30.78 -3.56 -6.67
CA ILE A 49 -30.54 -4.33 -7.87
C ILE A 49 -31.89 -4.97 -8.12
N ASP A 50 -32.59 -4.49 -9.16
CA ASP A 50 -33.78 -5.17 -9.64
C ASP A 50 -33.39 -6.63 -9.83
N ALA A 51 -33.95 -7.52 -8.98
CA ALA A 51 -33.65 -8.95 -8.98
C ALA A 51 -34.08 -9.64 -10.30
N SER A 52 -34.69 -8.88 -11.23
CA SER A 52 -35.09 -9.32 -12.55
C SER A 52 -33.96 -9.37 -13.58
N GLU A 53 -32.82 -8.71 -13.36
CA GLU A 53 -31.65 -8.84 -14.23
C GLU A 53 -30.58 -9.73 -13.59
N LYS A 54 -30.79 -11.04 -13.59
CA LYS A 54 -29.65 -11.98 -13.61
C LYS A 54 -28.91 -11.76 -14.94
N LYS A 55 -28.00 -10.76 -14.96
CA LYS A 55 -27.11 -10.56 -16.10
C LYS A 55 -26.39 -11.87 -16.34
N SER A 56 -26.59 -12.46 -17.51
CA SER A 56 -25.86 -13.66 -17.91
C SER A 56 -24.38 -13.43 -17.71
N LEU A 57 -23.63 -14.38 -17.17
CA LEU A 57 -22.17 -14.34 -17.03
C LEU A 57 -21.47 -13.83 -18.30
N LYS A 58 -22.03 -14.11 -19.48
CA LYS A 58 -21.56 -13.60 -20.76
C LYS A 58 -21.65 -12.06 -20.87
N VAL A 59 -22.69 -11.45 -20.33
CA VAL A 59 -22.90 -10.00 -20.34
C VAL A 59 -21.97 -9.31 -19.36
N GLU A 60 -21.72 -9.89 -18.19
CA GLU A 60 -20.77 -9.39 -17.22
C GLU A 60 -19.33 -9.50 -17.74
N LEU A 61 -18.97 -10.64 -18.33
CA LEU A 61 -17.65 -10.83 -18.94
C LEU A 61 -17.44 -9.87 -20.11
N SER A 62 -18.46 -9.68 -20.98
CA SER A 62 -18.39 -8.70 -22.08
C SER A 62 -18.22 -7.28 -21.56
N SER A 63 -18.90 -6.88 -20.48
CA SER A 63 -18.73 -5.56 -19.90
C SER A 63 -17.34 -5.38 -19.23
N ALA A 64 -16.81 -6.43 -18.62
CA ALA A 64 -15.45 -6.42 -18.06
C ALA A 64 -14.41 -6.29 -19.17
N MET A 65 -14.54 -7.04 -20.27
CA MET A 65 -13.66 -6.96 -21.44
C MET A 65 -13.70 -5.57 -22.11
N LYS A 66 -14.90 -4.97 -22.23
CA LYS A 66 -15.03 -3.60 -22.72
C LYS A 66 -14.34 -2.58 -21.80
N GLY A 67 -14.46 -2.79 -20.48
CA GLY A 67 -13.75 -1.96 -19.48
C GLY A 67 -12.24 -2.05 -19.62
N LEU A 68 -11.70 -3.27 -19.75
CA LEU A 68 -10.28 -3.51 -19.97
C LEU A 68 -9.81 -2.88 -21.27
N SER A 69 -10.52 -3.11 -22.37
CA SER A 69 -10.19 -2.50 -23.68
C SER A 69 -10.17 -0.97 -23.60
N MET A 70 -11.14 -0.35 -22.91
CA MET A 70 -11.17 1.10 -22.73
C MET A 70 -9.97 1.61 -21.91
N LEU A 71 -9.60 0.92 -20.84
CA LEU A 71 -8.45 1.28 -19.99
C LEU A 71 -7.14 1.18 -20.78
N PHE A 72 -6.91 0.05 -21.45
CA PHE A 72 -5.68 -0.17 -22.21
C PHE A 72 -5.56 0.66 -23.49
N SER A 73 -6.68 1.15 -24.04
CA SER A 73 -6.67 2.09 -25.17
C SER A 73 -6.29 3.52 -24.76
N ASN A 74 -6.30 3.83 -23.45
CA ASN A 74 -5.99 5.16 -22.96
C ASN A 74 -4.51 5.27 -22.56
N ILE A 75 -3.74 6.07 -23.28
CA ILE A 75 -2.31 6.28 -22.98
C ILE A 75 -2.09 6.82 -21.56
N ALA A 76 -3.01 7.63 -21.02
CA ALA A 76 -2.91 8.13 -19.65
C ALA A 76 -2.98 6.99 -18.62
N PHE A 77 -3.73 5.92 -18.90
CA PHE A 77 -3.78 4.75 -18.04
C PHE A 77 -2.44 4.02 -17.98
N TRP A 78 -1.73 3.88 -19.11
CA TRP A 78 -0.39 3.29 -19.16
C TRP A 78 0.64 4.10 -18.37
N VAL A 79 0.58 5.42 -18.48
CA VAL A 79 1.46 6.31 -17.70
C VAL A 79 1.20 6.15 -16.20
N ILE A 80 -0.08 6.09 -15.78
CA ILE A 80 -0.45 5.88 -14.38
C ILE A 80 -0.05 4.48 -13.92
N LEU A 81 -0.23 3.46 -14.74
CA LEU A 81 0.17 2.09 -14.46
C LEU A 81 1.68 2.01 -14.18
N PHE A 82 2.49 2.62 -15.06
CA PHE A 82 3.94 2.68 -14.89
C PHE A 82 4.34 3.51 -13.65
N TYR A 83 3.71 4.67 -13.48
CA TYR A 83 3.94 5.54 -12.31
C TYR A 83 3.67 4.82 -10.99
N PHE A 84 2.68 3.94 -10.94
CA PHE A 84 2.35 3.15 -9.76
C PHE A 84 3.28 1.93 -9.60
N SER A 85 3.52 1.17 -10.67
CA SER A 85 4.24 -0.11 -10.59
C SER A 85 5.76 0.04 -10.44
N ALA A 86 6.37 1.06 -11.06
CA ALA A 86 7.81 1.24 -11.00
C ALA A 86 8.36 1.44 -9.56
N PRO A 87 7.72 2.26 -8.70
CA PRO A 87 8.15 2.41 -7.30
C PRO A 87 7.78 1.23 -6.40
N SER A 88 6.88 0.35 -6.83
CA SER A 88 6.44 -0.79 -6.04
C SER A 88 7.57 -1.81 -5.84
N LEU A 89 8.42 -2.01 -6.85
CA LEU A 89 9.55 -2.94 -6.76
C LEU A 89 10.54 -2.54 -5.65
N PRO A 90 11.12 -1.32 -5.61
CA PRO A 90 11.96 -0.90 -4.48
C PRO A 90 11.17 -0.82 -3.17
N GLY A 91 9.89 -0.47 -3.21
CA GLY A 91 9.01 -0.46 -2.05
C GLY A 91 8.83 -1.84 -1.44
N TRP A 92 8.60 -2.84 -2.28
CA TRP A 92 8.44 -4.23 -1.86
C TRP A 92 9.75 -4.79 -1.33
N ALA A 93 10.86 -4.55 -2.02
CA ALA A 93 12.20 -4.96 -1.59
C ALA A 93 12.51 -4.38 -0.21
N THR A 94 12.39 -3.05 -0.03
CA THR A 94 12.69 -2.40 1.24
C THR A 94 11.82 -2.95 2.38
N LYS A 95 10.51 -3.11 2.18
CA LYS A 95 9.60 -3.60 3.21
C LYS A 95 9.91 -5.03 3.68
N ASN A 96 10.36 -5.90 2.78
CA ASN A 96 10.60 -7.31 3.10
C ASN A 96 12.03 -7.59 3.57
N TRP A 97 13.01 -6.82 3.11
CA TRP A 97 14.42 -7.08 3.43
C TRP A 97 14.97 -6.21 4.58
N LEU A 98 14.27 -5.14 4.94
CA LEU A 98 14.72 -4.23 6.00
C LEU A 98 14.91 -4.94 7.37
N PRO A 99 14.05 -5.89 7.81
CA PRO A 99 14.29 -6.64 9.04
C PRO A 99 15.61 -7.44 9.00
N THR A 100 15.88 -8.11 7.87
CA THR A 100 17.13 -8.85 7.66
C THR A 100 18.34 -7.92 7.68
N LEU A 101 18.23 -6.77 7.01
CA LEU A 101 19.28 -5.76 7.00
C LEU A 101 19.55 -5.23 8.42
N PHE A 102 18.54 -5.00 9.25
CA PHE A 102 18.71 -4.61 10.64
C PHE A 102 19.41 -5.70 11.44
N SER A 103 19.04 -6.98 11.22
CA SER A 103 19.68 -8.10 11.92
C SER A 103 21.14 -8.28 11.51
N GLU A 104 21.43 -8.29 10.20
CA GLU A 104 22.78 -8.58 9.68
C GLU A 104 23.73 -7.39 9.82
N SER A 105 23.31 -6.19 9.37
CA SER A 105 24.19 -5.01 9.34
C SER A 105 24.38 -4.36 10.70
N LEU A 106 23.40 -4.50 11.60
CA LEU A 106 23.43 -3.89 12.93
C LEU A 106 23.67 -4.92 14.05
N HIS A 107 23.88 -6.20 13.69
CA HIS A 107 24.04 -7.30 14.62
C HIS A 107 22.94 -7.38 15.67
N MET A 108 21.70 -7.06 15.27
CA MET A 108 20.53 -7.10 16.15
C MET A 108 19.91 -8.49 16.13
N ASP A 109 19.38 -8.92 17.27
CA ASP A 109 18.54 -10.12 17.27
C ASP A 109 17.29 -9.91 16.40
N MET A 110 16.91 -10.92 15.62
CA MET A 110 15.73 -10.88 14.76
C MET A 110 14.43 -10.61 15.55
N ALA A 111 14.39 -11.03 16.84
CA ALA A 111 13.29 -10.71 17.74
C ALA A 111 13.07 -9.19 17.93
N GLN A 112 14.15 -8.40 17.83
CA GLN A 112 14.12 -6.94 17.91
C GLN A 112 14.03 -6.30 16.52
N ALA A 113 14.82 -6.77 15.56
CA ALA A 113 14.85 -6.27 14.19
C ALA A 113 13.50 -6.44 13.46
N GLY A 114 12.83 -7.58 13.69
CA GLY A 114 11.54 -7.94 13.10
C GLY A 114 10.43 -6.91 13.34
N PRO A 115 10.14 -6.50 14.57
CA PRO A 115 9.14 -5.47 14.84
C PRO A 115 9.66 -4.05 14.60
N LEU A 116 10.93 -3.76 14.89
CA LEU A 116 11.48 -2.39 14.80
C LEU A 116 11.43 -1.84 13.38
N SER A 117 11.84 -2.62 12.38
CA SER A 117 11.93 -2.15 11.01
C SER A 117 10.55 -1.85 10.39
N PRO A 118 9.53 -2.74 10.40
CA PRO A 118 8.23 -2.44 9.84
C PRO A 118 7.47 -1.38 10.65
N MET A 119 7.65 -1.31 11.97
CA MET A 119 7.04 -0.26 12.79
C MET A 119 7.61 1.12 12.45
N THR A 120 8.93 1.25 12.31
CA THR A 120 9.58 2.50 11.92
C THR A 120 9.03 2.98 10.57
N MET A 121 8.97 2.11 9.58
CA MET A 121 8.41 2.44 8.27
C MET A 121 6.92 2.76 8.34
N ALA A 122 6.12 1.99 9.08
CA ALA A 122 4.68 2.18 9.17
C ALA A 122 4.33 3.53 9.82
N LEU A 123 4.99 3.90 10.91
CA LEU A 123 4.80 5.19 11.58
C LEU A 123 5.21 6.35 10.67
N ALA A 124 6.37 6.25 10.02
CA ALA A 124 6.82 7.26 9.07
C ALA A 124 5.85 7.37 7.88
N SER A 125 5.38 6.25 7.34
CA SER A 125 4.40 6.26 6.25
C SER A 125 3.05 6.85 6.66
N LEU A 126 2.59 6.60 7.88
CA LEU A 126 1.37 7.22 8.40
C LEU A 126 1.49 8.75 8.42
N VAL A 127 2.62 9.27 8.90
CA VAL A 127 2.91 10.71 8.85
C VAL A 127 2.95 11.19 7.41
N GLY A 128 3.62 10.46 6.52
CA GLY A 128 3.68 10.75 5.08
C GLY A 128 2.31 10.82 4.41
N VAL A 129 1.41 9.87 4.71
CA VAL A 129 0.03 9.85 4.21
C VAL A 129 -0.75 11.08 4.67
N LEU A 130 -0.67 11.44 5.94
CA LEU A 130 -1.39 12.60 6.49
C LEU A 130 -0.90 13.92 5.86
N PHE A 131 0.41 14.15 5.84
CA PHE A 131 0.97 15.35 5.23
C PHE A 131 0.82 15.38 3.71
N GLY A 132 1.06 14.25 3.04
CA GLY A 132 0.90 14.13 1.60
C GLY A 132 -0.54 14.35 1.14
N GLY A 133 -1.51 13.79 1.87
CA GLY A 133 -2.94 14.02 1.63
C GLY A 133 -3.30 15.50 1.79
N TYR A 134 -2.93 16.10 2.92
CA TYR A 134 -3.21 17.51 3.20
C TYR A 134 -2.60 18.46 2.16
N ILE A 135 -1.33 18.26 1.80
CA ILE A 135 -0.65 19.10 0.81
C ILE A 135 -1.29 18.91 -0.58
N SER A 136 -1.56 17.68 -0.98
CA SER A 136 -2.14 17.40 -2.29
C SER A 136 -3.54 17.95 -2.43
N ASP A 137 -4.38 17.89 -1.38
CA ASP A 137 -5.73 18.44 -1.40
C ASP A 137 -5.75 19.97 -1.51
N ARG A 138 -4.78 20.65 -0.89
CA ARG A 138 -4.61 22.11 -1.08
C ARG A 138 -4.06 22.45 -2.45
N TRP A 139 -3.13 21.66 -2.97
CA TRP A 139 -2.51 21.92 -4.26
C TRP A 139 -3.45 21.69 -5.42
N VAL A 140 -4.29 20.64 -5.36
CA VAL A 140 -5.25 20.36 -6.41
C VAL A 140 -6.30 21.45 -6.58
N GLN A 141 -6.60 22.22 -5.51
CA GLN A 141 -7.49 23.37 -5.58
C GLN A 141 -6.93 24.52 -6.45
N LYS A 142 -5.59 24.61 -6.55
CA LYS A 142 -4.91 25.63 -7.36
C LYS A 142 -4.48 25.10 -8.73
N HIS A 143 -4.06 23.83 -8.79
CA HIS A 143 -3.53 23.19 -9.99
C HIS A 143 -4.00 21.74 -10.07
N ILE A 144 -4.65 21.36 -11.15
CA ILE A 144 -5.20 20.01 -11.37
C ILE A 144 -4.11 18.90 -11.23
N LYS A 145 -2.85 19.23 -11.52
CA LYS A 145 -1.70 18.31 -11.40
C LYS A 145 -1.10 18.26 -9.99
N GLY A 146 -1.69 18.94 -9.01
CA GLY A 146 -1.15 19.04 -7.64
C GLY A 146 -0.91 17.68 -6.99
N ARG A 147 -1.78 16.70 -7.20
CA ARG A 147 -1.62 15.32 -6.70
C ARG A 147 -0.41 14.62 -7.31
N ILE A 148 -0.19 14.79 -8.61
CA ILE A 148 0.95 14.20 -9.32
C ILE A 148 2.25 14.80 -8.78
N TYR A 149 2.32 16.12 -8.61
CA TYR A 149 3.51 16.78 -8.07
C TYR A 149 3.82 16.34 -6.64
N THR A 150 2.79 16.24 -5.78
CA THR A 150 2.98 15.72 -4.41
C THR A 150 3.52 14.30 -4.42
N GLY A 151 2.99 13.43 -5.27
CA GLY A 151 3.48 12.06 -5.40
C GLY A 151 4.92 11.99 -5.92
N VAL A 152 5.28 12.82 -6.90
CA VAL A 152 6.66 12.90 -7.42
C VAL A 152 7.63 13.37 -6.32
N ILE A 153 7.24 14.35 -5.49
CA ILE A 153 8.06 14.78 -4.35
C ILE A 153 8.24 13.62 -3.35
N GLY A 154 7.16 12.88 -3.07
CA GLY A 154 7.25 11.67 -2.24
C GLY A 154 8.27 10.67 -2.79
N LEU A 155 8.20 10.35 -4.09
CA LEU A 155 9.15 9.45 -4.75
C LEU A 155 10.57 10.00 -4.75
N ALA A 156 10.75 11.30 -4.99
CA ALA A 156 12.07 11.93 -4.94
C ALA A 156 12.73 11.77 -3.56
N LEU A 157 11.94 11.79 -2.48
CA LEU A 157 12.43 11.57 -1.11
C LEU A 157 12.86 10.10 -0.88
N THR A 158 12.30 9.13 -1.60
CA THR A 158 12.71 7.73 -1.46
C THR A 158 14.09 7.44 -2.06
N LEU A 159 14.58 8.23 -3.01
CA LEU A 159 15.89 8.02 -3.65
C LEU A 159 17.07 8.14 -2.65
N PRO A 160 17.24 9.27 -1.92
CA PRO A 160 18.29 9.35 -0.91
C PRO A 160 18.03 8.37 0.26
N ALA A 161 16.77 8.04 0.56
CA ALA A 161 16.44 7.06 1.56
C ALA A 161 17.00 5.67 1.22
N LEU A 162 16.85 5.21 -0.03
CA LEU A 162 17.42 3.95 -0.50
C LEU A 162 18.95 3.96 -0.45
N PHE A 163 19.57 5.10 -0.73
CA PHE A 163 21.03 5.25 -0.58
C PHE A 163 21.46 5.07 0.89
N PHE A 164 20.76 5.70 1.83
CA PHE A 164 21.05 5.54 3.27
C PHE A 164 20.82 4.12 3.76
N ILE A 165 19.81 3.43 3.25
CA ILE A 165 19.55 2.02 3.59
C ILE A 165 20.62 1.11 2.99
N GLY A 166 21.00 1.31 1.72
CA GLY A 166 21.90 0.40 1.01
C GLY A 166 23.38 0.55 1.39
N TYR A 167 23.81 1.76 1.72
CA TYR A 167 25.21 2.05 2.06
C TYR A 167 25.40 2.41 3.55
N GLY A 168 24.34 2.39 4.34
CA GLY A 168 24.42 2.70 5.75
C GLY A 168 25.22 1.69 6.55
N SER A 169 26.25 2.14 7.24
CA SER A 169 27.10 1.32 8.10
C SER A 169 26.73 1.37 9.58
N GLY A 170 25.66 2.08 9.95
CA GLY A 170 25.26 2.26 11.35
C GLY A 170 23.75 2.46 11.53
N LEU A 171 23.28 2.18 12.75
CA LEU A 171 21.86 2.24 13.13
C LEU A 171 21.20 3.57 12.72
N VAL A 172 21.85 4.70 13.04
CA VAL A 172 21.28 6.03 12.77
C VAL A 172 21.04 6.25 11.28
N MET A 173 21.99 5.83 10.43
CA MET A 173 21.90 6.04 8.99
C MET A 173 20.79 5.16 8.37
N ILE A 174 20.73 3.89 8.75
CA ILE A 174 19.73 2.94 8.24
C ILE A 174 18.32 3.31 8.74
N VAL A 175 18.17 3.67 10.01
CA VAL A 175 16.88 4.11 10.57
C VAL A 175 16.41 5.41 9.94
N THR A 176 17.32 6.38 9.74
CA THR A 176 17.00 7.63 9.02
C THR A 176 16.54 7.34 7.59
N GLY A 177 17.23 6.45 6.89
CA GLY A 177 16.81 5.97 5.57
C GLY A 177 15.42 5.33 5.59
N ALA A 178 15.14 4.46 6.57
CA ALA A 178 13.84 3.82 6.72
C ALA A 178 12.71 4.82 6.99
N ILE A 179 12.96 5.83 7.83
CA ILE A 179 12.02 6.93 8.10
C ILE A 179 11.78 7.75 6.83
N MET A 180 12.83 8.17 6.14
CA MET A 180 12.72 8.94 4.89
C MET A 180 11.97 8.15 3.82
N PHE A 181 12.27 6.85 3.69
CA PHE A 181 11.57 5.97 2.77
C PHE A 181 10.08 5.86 3.12
N GLY A 182 9.75 5.60 4.37
CA GLY A 182 8.38 5.53 4.85
C GLY A 182 7.60 6.82 4.58
N LEU A 183 8.17 7.98 4.95
CA LEU A 183 7.57 9.30 4.66
C LEU A 183 7.31 9.51 3.17
N GLY A 184 8.33 9.32 2.35
CA GLY A 184 8.26 9.53 0.91
C GLY A 184 7.25 8.59 0.24
N PHE A 185 7.29 7.30 0.59
CA PHE A 185 6.37 6.32 0.07
C PHE A 185 4.92 6.58 0.52
N GLY A 186 4.70 7.03 1.76
CA GLY A 186 3.38 7.43 2.25
C GLY A 186 2.80 8.63 1.50
N ILE A 187 3.63 9.66 1.24
CA ILE A 187 3.24 10.83 0.42
C ILE A 187 2.87 10.42 -1.01
N PHE A 188 3.59 9.49 -1.61
CA PHE A 188 3.30 8.94 -2.93
C PHE A 188 1.99 8.14 -2.93
N ASP A 189 1.88 7.17 -2.03
CA ASP A 189 0.83 6.15 -2.02
C ASP A 189 -0.57 6.73 -1.84
N VAL A 190 -0.73 7.74 -0.97
CA VAL A 190 -2.02 8.40 -0.72
C VAL A 190 -2.63 9.05 -1.95
N ASN A 191 -1.84 9.37 -2.96
CA ASN A 191 -2.29 10.04 -4.17
C ASN A 191 -2.67 9.07 -5.31
N ASN A 192 -2.34 7.79 -5.22
CA ASN A 192 -2.50 6.81 -6.30
C ASN A 192 -3.97 6.63 -6.72
N MET A 193 -4.85 6.32 -5.75
CA MET A 193 -6.27 6.16 -6.05
C MET A 193 -6.94 7.46 -6.52
N PRO A 194 -6.71 8.61 -5.88
CA PRO A 194 -7.23 9.89 -6.37
C PRO A 194 -6.75 10.26 -7.78
N ILE A 195 -5.49 9.98 -8.14
CA ILE A 195 -4.98 10.21 -9.49
C ILE A 195 -5.73 9.32 -10.50
N LEU A 196 -5.86 8.02 -10.21
CA LEU A 196 -6.62 7.11 -11.06
C LEU A 196 -8.05 7.63 -11.30
N CYS A 197 -8.71 8.13 -10.25
CA CYS A 197 -10.07 8.65 -10.32
C CYS A 197 -10.22 9.90 -11.21
N GLN A 198 -9.13 10.64 -11.47
CA GLN A 198 -9.16 11.79 -12.39
C GLN A 198 -9.21 11.39 -13.87
N PHE A 199 -8.65 10.22 -14.20
CA PHE A 199 -8.50 9.76 -15.60
C PHE A 199 -9.44 8.62 -15.96
N VAL A 200 -9.99 7.91 -14.97
CA VAL A 200 -10.83 6.72 -15.19
C VAL A 200 -12.28 7.01 -14.77
N PRO A 201 -13.26 6.79 -15.68
CA PRO A 201 -14.68 6.91 -15.36
C PRO A 201 -15.07 6.05 -14.15
N SER A 202 -16.02 6.52 -13.33
CA SER A 202 -16.43 5.89 -12.08
C SER A 202 -16.78 4.40 -12.21
N ARG A 203 -17.41 4.02 -13.32
CA ARG A 203 -17.77 2.64 -13.65
C ARG A 203 -16.58 1.66 -13.70
N TYR A 204 -15.38 2.13 -14.08
CA TYR A 204 -14.19 1.31 -14.31
C TYR A 204 -13.09 1.52 -13.27
N ARG A 205 -13.31 2.36 -12.26
CA ARG A 205 -12.30 2.68 -11.22
C ARG A 205 -11.86 1.46 -10.44
N ALA A 206 -12.79 0.59 -10.05
CA ALA A 206 -12.46 -0.64 -9.33
C ALA A 206 -11.58 -1.56 -10.17
N THR A 207 -11.92 -1.75 -11.45
CA THR A 207 -11.11 -2.54 -12.40
C THR A 207 -9.74 -1.91 -12.61
N GLY A 208 -9.70 -0.58 -12.82
CA GLY A 208 -8.44 0.15 -12.98
C GLY A 208 -7.53 0.02 -11.75
N TYR A 209 -8.08 0.17 -10.56
CA TYR A 209 -7.32 0.01 -9.31
C TYR A 209 -6.86 -1.44 -9.09
N GLY A 210 -7.68 -2.43 -9.45
CA GLY A 210 -7.29 -3.83 -9.44
C GLY A 210 -6.10 -4.12 -10.35
N LEU A 211 -6.07 -3.53 -11.56
CA LEU A 211 -4.94 -3.63 -12.48
C LEU A 211 -3.67 -2.94 -11.93
N LEU A 212 -3.80 -1.78 -11.28
CA LEU A 212 -2.67 -1.14 -10.61
C LEU A 212 -2.06 -2.06 -9.54
N ASN A 213 -2.89 -2.66 -8.70
CA ASN A 213 -2.43 -3.59 -7.65
C ASN A 213 -1.88 -4.91 -8.22
N LEU A 214 -2.30 -5.32 -9.42
CA LEU A 214 -1.74 -6.50 -10.10
C LEU A 214 -0.34 -6.20 -10.66
N ALA A 215 -0.10 -4.96 -11.08
CA ALA A 215 1.16 -4.53 -11.69
C ALA A 215 2.21 -4.09 -10.65
N GLY A 216 1.82 -3.71 -9.44
CA GLY A 216 2.68 -3.23 -8.35
C GLY A 216 2.61 -4.10 -7.12
#